data_5d6bc5266f5d1c1e800c40ca21248d0d
#
_entry.id   5d6bc5266f5d1c1e800c40ca21248d0d
#
_cell.length_a   1.000
_cell.length_b   1.000
_cell.length_c   1.000
_cell.angle_alpha   90.00
_cell.angle_beta   90.00
_cell.angle_gamma   90.00
#
_symmetry.space_group_name_H-M   'P 1'
#
loop_
_entity.id
_entity.type
_entity.pdbx_description
1 polymer ?
#
loop_
_entity_poly.entity_id
_entity_poly.type
_entity_poly.pdbx_seq_one_letter_code
_entity_poly.pdbx_strand_id
1 'polypeptide(L)'
;MIHGYANSGRKNNRMNQEITNILKAYEKALNTSDTRAALALYGSGPVFMPQFSVALSGRDAVRAAYDKIFQTITLNVIFTIHEIVEMGDLAYVRTSSAGETKIHATNKMVRESNNELFIFRKEQGQWKIHRYLFASTNPPATA
;
A
#
# COMPACT_ATOMS: atom_id res chain seq x y z
N MET A 1 5.53 -29.00 -19.89
CA MET A 1 5.05 -28.29 -18.69
C MET A 1 6.07 -27.33 -18.08
N ILE A 2 7.35 -27.65 -18.14
CA ILE A 2 8.40 -26.81 -17.55
C ILE A 2 8.70 -25.55 -18.40
N HIS A 3 8.43 -25.60 -19.70
CA HIS A 3 8.71 -24.50 -20.63
C HIS A 3 7.74 -23.32 -20.55
N GLY A 4 6.53 -23.53 -20.02
CA GLY A 4 5.57 -22.45 -19.83
C GLY A 4 5.89 -21.51 -18.68
N TYR A 5 6.65 -21.99 -17.69
CA TYR A 5 7.03 -21.20 -16.53
C TYR A 5 8.18 -20.21 -16.83
N ALA A 6 9.08 -20.54 -17.72
CA ALA A 6 10.21 -19.68 -18.03
C ALA A 6 9.83 -18.43 -18.85
N ASN A 7 8.77 -18.53 -19.66
CA ASN A 7 8.27 -17.41 -20.46
C ASN A 7 7.32 -16.50 -19.67
N SER A 8 6.55 -17.05 -18.73
CA SER A 8 5.74 -16.23 -17.84
C SER A 8 6.62 -15.47 -16.85
N GLY A 9 7.77 -16.03 -16.44
CA GLY A 9 8.71 -15.38 -15.53
C GLY A 9 9.31 -14.08 -16.05
N ARG A 10 9.58 -13.97 -17.35
CA ARG A 10 10.13 -12.73 -17.94
C ARG A 10 9.10 -11.63 -18.11
N LYS A 11 7.86 -11.96 -18.47
CA LYS A 11 6.76 -11.01 -18.52
C LYS A 11 6.39 -10.53 -17.10
N ASN A 12 6.33 -11.45 -16.15
CA ASN A 12 6.01 -11.14 -14.76
C ASN A 12 7.07 -10.24 -14.12
N ASN A 13 8.37 -10.46 -14.39
CA ASN A 13 9.44 -9.61 -13.87
C ASN A 13 9.36 -8.16 -14.37
N ARG A 14 8.91 -7.95 -15.60
CA ARG A 14 8.79 -6.61 -16.18
C ARG A 14 7.61 -5.85 -15.57
N MET A 15 6.46 -6.51 -15.40
CA MET A 15 5.26 -5.93 -14.79
C MET A 15 5.42 -5.81 -13.28
N ASN A 16 6.12 -6.77 -12.64
CA ASN A 16 6.49 -6.69 -11.24
C ASN A 16 7.35 -5.47 -10.97
N GLN A 17 8.18 -5.05 -11.92
CA GLN A 17 9.00 -3.86 -11.76
C GLN A 17 8.16 -2.59 -11.71
N GLU A 18 7.10 -2.46 -12.53
CA GLU A 18 6.19 -1.32 -12.46
C GLU A 18 5.48 -1.27 -11.12
N ILE A 19 4.89 -2.37 -10.68
CA ILE A 19 4.19 -2.46 -9.40
C ILE A 19 5.18 -2.24 -8.24
N THR A 20 6.36 -2.82 -8.32
CA THR A 20 7.41 -2.61 -7.32
C THR A 20 7.77 -1.13 -7.21
N ASN A 21 7.89 -0.43 -8.33
CA ASN A 21 8.20 1.00 -8.34
C ASN A 21 7.06 1.83 -7.73
N ILE A 22 5.80 1.44 -7.99
CA ILE A 22 4.64 2.11 -7.38
C ILE A 22 4.68 1.93 -5.86
N LEU A 23 4.99 0.73 -5.37
CA LEU A 23 5.07 0.47 -3.94
C LEU A 23 6.24 1.20 -3.28
N LYS A 24 7.37 1.35 -3.96
CA LYS A 24 8.47 2.20 -3.48
C LYS A 24 8.06 3.67 -3.40
N ALA A 25 7.33 4.16 -4.40
CA ALA A 25 6.79 5.52 -4.38
C ALA A 25 5.76 5.70 -3.27
N TYR A 26 4.95 4.69 -3.00
CA TYR A 26 3.98 4.69 -1.91
C TYR A 26 4.69 4.75 -0.55
N GLU A 27 5.70 3.92 -0.35
CA GLU A 27 6.53 3.94 0.87
C GLU A 27 7.13 5.33 1.09
N LYS A 28 7.70 5.94 0.06
CA LYS A 28 8.26 7.28 0.14
C LYS A 28 7.19 8.32 0.50
N ALA A 29 6.02 8.22 -0.11
CA ALA A 29 4.90 9.14 0.20
C ALA A 29 4.48 9.03 1.65
N LEU A 30 4.39 7.81 2.19
CA LEU A 30 4.09 7.60 3.61
C LEU A 30 5.18 8.18 4.50
N ASN A 31 6.43 7.89 4.22
CA ASN A 31 7.57 8.30 5.05
C ASN A 31 7.88 9.79 4.96
N THR A 32 7.34 10.49 3.98
CA THR A 32 7.46 11.96 3.82
C THR A 32 6.16 12.69 4.13
N SER A 33 5.12 11.98 4.59
CA SER A 33 3.80 12.55 4.90
C SER A 33 3.21 13.34 3.73
N ASP A 34 3.31 12.76 2.54
CA ASP A 34 2.91 13.40 1.29
C ASP A 34 1.60 12.82 0.77
N THR A 35 0.48 13.42 1.17
CA THR A 35 -0.86 12.99 0.75
C THR A 35 -1.01 13.02 -0.78
N ARG A 36 -0.53 14.06 -1.42
CA ARG A 36 -0.66 14.22 -2.86
C ARG A 36 0.05 13.11 -3.62
N ALA A 37 1.27 12.77 -3.20
CA ALA A 37 2.05 11.71 -3.81
C ALA A 37 1.40 10.34 -3.59
N ALA A 38 0.87 10.07 -2.39
CA ALA A 38 0.16 8.83 -2.11
C ALA A 38 -1.10 8.70 -2.98
N LEU A 39 -1.91 9.75 -3.04
CA LEU A 39 -3.17 9.76 -3.80
C LEU A 39 -2.93 9.61 -5.30
N ALA A 40 -1.83 10.15 -5.82
CA ALA A 40 -1.48 10.03 -7.24
C ALA A 40 -1.27 8.59 -7.71
N LEU A 41 -0.97 7.67 -6.77
CA LEU A 41 -0.76 6.25 -7.09
C LEU A 41 -2.07 5.46 -7.17
N TYR A 42 -3.16 6.02 -6.69
CA TYR A 42 -4.49 5.42 -6.80
C TYR A 42 -5.12 5.77 -8.14
N GLY A 43 -5.89 4.84 -8.69
CA GLY A 43 -6.65 5.03 -9.91
C GLY A 43 -8.00 5.66 -9.66
N SER A 44 -8.90 5.52 -10.63
CA SER A 44 -10.28 5.97 -10.52
C SER A 44 -11.05 5.11 -9.53
N GLY A 45 -12.00 5.72 -8.81
CA GLY A 45 -12.82 5.02 -7.83
C GLY A 45 -12.02 4.30 -6.73
N PRO A 46 -11.06 4.98 -6.06
CA PRO A 46 -10.21 4.33 -5.07
C PRO A 46 -11.01 3.92 -3.85
N VAL A 47 -10.60 2.80 -3.22
CA VAL A 47 -11.10 2.38 -1.91
C VAL A 47 -9.92 2.06 -1.02
N PHE A 48 -9.87 2.71 0.13
CA PHE A 48 -8.88 2.51 1.16
C PHE A 48 -9.56 1.97 2.41
N MET A 49 -9.04 0.86 2.92
CA MET A 49 -9.60 0.18 4.09
C MET A 49 -8.55 0.07 5.20
N PRO A 50 -8.33 1.18 5.93
CA PRO A 50 -7.39 1.14 7.05
C PRO A 50 -7.94 0.30 8.20
N GLN A 51 -7.03 -0.17 9.05
CA GLN A 51 -7.38 -0.93 10.24
C GLN A 51 -8.35 -0.14 11.13
N PHE A 52 -9.35 -0.83 11.66
CA PHE A 52 -10.36 -0.27 12.58
C PHE A 52 -11.20 0.85 11.97
N SER A 53 -11.29 0.90 10.66
CA SER A 53 -12.04 1.93 9.95
C SER A 53 -13.05 1.27 9.02
N VAL A 54 -14.15 1.99 8.77
CA VAL A 54 -15.01 1.66 7.63
C VAL A 54 -14.23 1.91 6.33
N ALA A 55 -14.64 1.26 5.25
CA ALA A 55 -14.04 1.51 3.94
C ALA A 55 -14.26 2.96 3.51
N LEU A 56 -13.20 3.59 3.02
CA LEU A 56 -13.23 4.96 2.53
C LEU A 56 -13.22 4.91 1.00
N SER A 57 -14.29 5.40 0.38
CA SER A 57 -14.48 5.30 -1.06
C SER A 57 -14.45 6.68 -1.71
N GLY A 58 -13.75 6.78 -2.84
CA GLY A 58 -13.62 8.00 -3.63
C GLY A 58 -12.40 8.82 -3.23
N ARG A 59 -11.95 9.65 -4.18
CA ARG A 59 -10.69 10.39 -4.02
C ARG A 59 -10.72 11.36 -2.85
N ASP A 60 -11.84 12.04 -2.63
CA ASP A 60 -11.93 13.03 -1.54
C ASP A 60 -11.86 12.35 -0.17
N ALA A 61 -12.55 11.22 0.01
CA ALA A 61 -12.50 10.47 1.26
C ALA A 61 -11.10 9.89 1.52
N VAL A 62 -10.45 9.36 0.48
CA VAL A 62 -9.09 8.82 0.58
C VAL A 62 -8.08 9.93 0.89
N ARG A 63 -8.20 11.09 0.23
CA ARG A 63 -7.35 12.25 0.53
C ARG A 63 -7.49 12.66 1.99
N ALA A 64 -8.72 12.82 2.46
CA ALA A 64 -8.98 13.23 3.84
C ALA A 64 -8.40 12.24 4.86
N ALA A 65 -8.43 10.93 4.52
CA ALA A 65 -7.85 9.90 5.37
C ALA A 65 -6.33 10.06 5.49
N TYR A 66 -5.62 10.25 4.38
CA TYR A 66 -4.17 10.45 4.42
C TYR A 66 -3.79 11.75 5.13
N ASP A 67 -4.52 12.84 4.88
CA ASP A 67 -4.29 14.09 5.59
C ASP A 67 -4.40 13.90 7.10
N LYS A 68 -5.42 13.19 7.56
CA LYS A 68 -5.62 12.91 8.98
C LYS A 68 -4.51 12.03 9.54
N ILE A 69 -4.12 11.00 8.81
CA ILE A 69 -3.01 10.11 9.21
C ILE A 69 -1.74 10.95 9.43
N PHE A 70 -1.37 11.77 8.47
CA PHE A 70 -0.14 12.55 8.52
C PHE A 70 -0.18 13.70 9.53
N GLN A 71 -1.36 14.17 9.89
CA GLN A 71 -1.54 15.12 10.99
C GLN A 71 -1.35 14.48 12.36
N THR A 72 -1.59 13.17 12.45
CA THR A 72 -1.61 12.44 13.72
C THR A 72 -0.30 11.72 13.99
N ILE A 73 0.35 11.20 12.95
CA ILE A 73 1.56 10.38 13.06
C ILE A 73 2.57 10.72 11.97
N THR A 74 3.82 10.43 12.28
CA THR A 74 4.91 10.44 11.28
C THR A 74 5.41 9.00 11.15
N LEU A 75 5.40 8.51 9.91
CA LEU A 75 5.74 7.14 9.59
C LEU A 75 7.20 7.02 9.14
N ASN A 76 7.83 5.94 9.54
CA ASN A 76 9.11 5.48 9.01
C ASN A 76 9.02 3.96 8.83
N VAL A 77 8.48 3.53 7.71
CA VAL A 77 8.16 2.13 7.43
C VAL A 77 8.90 1.62 6.21
N ILE A 78 9.14 0.32 6.20
CA ILE A 78 9.72 -0.40 5.07
C ILE A 78 8.74 -1.50 4.68
N PHE A 79 8.39 -1.55 3.40
CA PHE A 79 7.54 -2.60 2.84
C PHE A 79 8.39 -3.74 2.29
N THR A 80 7.92 -4.95 2.53
CA THR A 80 8.45 -6.17 1.91
C THR A 80 7.37 -6.75 1.01
N ILE A 81 7.68 -6.93 -0.27
CA ILE A 81 6.77 -7.56 -1.23
C ILE A 81 6.97 -9.06 -1.15
N HIS A 82 5.92 -9.80 -0.83
CA HIS A 82 5.96 -11.26 -0.74
C HIS A 82 5.54 -11.94 -2.03
N GLU A 83 4.54 -11.37 -2.73
CA GLU A 83 4.10 -11.90 -4.02
C GLU A 83 3.35 -10.83 -4.81
N ILE A 84 3.46 -10.94 -6.12
CA ILE A 84 2.69 -10.15 -7.08
C ILE A 84 2.06 -11.15 -8.05
N VAL A 85 0.74 -11.17 -8.13
CA VAL A 85 0.00 -12.08 -9.01
C VAL A 85 -0.84 -11.27 -9.97
N GLU A 86 -0.55 -11.38 -11.26
CA GLU A 86 -1.23 -10.66 -12.31
C GLU A 86 -2.33 -11.52 -12.93
N MET A 87 -3.50 -10.90 -13.18
CA MET A 87 -4.67 -11.55 -13.76
C MET A 87 -5.28 -10.58 -14.78
N GLY A 88 -4.69 -10.49 -15.97
CA GLY A 88 -5.11 -9.54 -16.99
C GLY A 88 -4.85 -8.10 -16.54
N ASP A 89 -5.92 -7.31 -16.46
CA ASP A 89 -5.83 -5.90 -16.05
C ASP A 89 -5.91 -5.70 -14.54
N LEU A 90 -5.95 -6.78 -13.79
CA LEU A 90 -5.91 -6.76 -12.33
C LEU A 90 -4.67 -7.48 -11.83
N ALA A 91 -4.18 -7.07 -10.67
CA ALA A 91 -3.13 -7.78 -9.96
C ALA A 91 -3.38 -7.65 -8.46
N TYR A 92 -3.11 -8.72 -7.72
CA TYR A 92 -3.04 -8.58 -6.27
C TYR A 92 -1.58 -8.64 -5.81
N VAL A 93 -1.29 -7.90 -4.77
CA VAL A 93 0.06 -7.84 -4.20
C VAL A 93 -0.05 -8.01 -2.70
N ARG A 94 0.66 -9.00 -2.19
CA ARG A 94 0.71 -9.25 -0.76
C ARG A 94 2.04 -8.74 -0.22
N THR A 95 1.96 -7.84 0.77
CA THR A 95 3.12 -7.23 1.41
C THR A 95 3.03 -7.34 2.92
N SER A 96 4.13 -7.05 3.56
CA SER A 96 4.15 -6.69 4.98
C SER A 96 4.97 -5.42 5.13
N SER A 97 4.75 -4.70 6.22
CA SER A 97 5.55 -3.53 6.56
C SER A 97 5.95 -3.57 8.02
N ALA A 98 7.06 -2.95 8.31
CA ALA A 98 7.55 -2.78 9.67
C ALA A 98 8.29 -1.46 9.79
N GLY A 99 8.24 -0.86 10.96
CA GLY A 99 8.94 0.39 11.22
C GLY A 99 8.50 1.06 12.50
N GLU A 100 8.83 2.32 12.59
CA GLU A 100 8.50 3.14 13.74
C GLU A 100 7.52 4.24 13.36
N THR A 101 6.58 4.49 14.25
CA THR A 101 5.59 5.54 14.10
C THR A 101 5.75 6.51 15.26
N LYS A 102 5.91 7.78 14.95
CA LYS A 102 5.89 8.84 15.95
C LYS A 102 4.46 9.36 16.10
N ILE A 103 3.94 9.30 17.31
CA ILE A 103 2.62 9.83 17.64
C ILE A 103 2.78 11.30 18.02
N HIS A 104 2.18 12.21 17.26
CA HIS A 104 2.39 13.65 17.46
C HIS A 104 1.90 14.13 18.83
N ALA A 105 0.74 13.63 19.28
CA ALA A 105 0.14 14.07 20.52
C ALA A 105 1.01 13.79 21.77
N THR A 106 1.81 12.73 21.74
CA THR A 106 2.60 12.29 22.88
C THR A 106 4.10 12.30 22.66
N ASN A 107 4.54 12.54 21.42
CA ASN A 107 5.94 12.39 20.98
C ASN A 107 6.51 10.98 21.19
N LYS A 108 5.67 10.00 21.41
CA LYS A 108 6.11 8.61 21.60
C LYS A 108 6.41 7.96 20.25
N MET A 109 7.46 7.13 20.26
CA MET A 109 7.77 6.24 19.14
C MET A 109 7.18 4.87 19.43
N VAL A 110 6.46 4.32 18.47
CA VAL A 110 5.85 2.99 18.56
C VAL A 110 6.34 2.14 17.42
N ARG A 111 6.79 0.93 17.70
CA ARG A 111 7.12 -0.04 16.66
C ARG A 111 5.84 -0.70 16.17
N GLU A 112 5.66 -0.70 14.87
CA GLU A 112 4.48 -1.29 14.23
C GLU A 112 4.89 -2.20 13.09
N SER A 113 4.08 -3.21 12.87
CA SER A 113 4.17 -4.07 11.69
C SER A 113 2.77 -4.41 11.20
N ASN A 114 2.64 -4.60 9.91
CA ASN A 114 1.36 -4.80 9.28
C ASN A 114 1.42 -5.87 8.20
N ASN A 115 0.28 -6.52 7.96
CA ASN A 115 0.01 -7.22 6.72
C ASN A 115 -0.76 -6.29 5.80
N GLU A 116 -0.43 -6.27 4.52
CA GLU A 116 -1.16 -5.49 3.53
C GLU A 116 -1.55 -6.35 2.34
N LEU A 117 -2.70 -6.00 1.77
CA LEU A 117 -3.15 -6.50 0.49
C LEU A 117 -3.53 -5.33 -0.40
N PHE A 118 -2.86 -5.24 -1.55
CA PHE A 118 -3.16 -4.28 -2.60
C PHE A 118 -3.80 -5.01 -3.76
N ILE A 119 -4.86 -4.42 -4.32
CA ILE A 119 -5.35 -4.79 -5.64
C ILE A 119 -5.05 -3.64 -6.58
N PHE A 120 -4.28 -3.93 -7.61
CA PHE A 120 -3.95 -2.98 -8.67
C PHE A 120 -4.86 -3.23 -9.87
N ARG A 121 -5.20 -2.16 -10.57
CA ARG A 121 -5.91 -2.24 -11.84
C ARG A 121 -5.18 -1.41 -12.88
N LYS A 122 -5.08 -1.94 -14.10
CA LYS A 122 -4.49 -1.23 -15.21
C LYS A 122 -5.50 -0.22 -15.77
N GLU A 123 -5.11 1.04 -15.83
CA GLU A 123 -5.91 2.12 -16.36
C GLU A 123 -5.08 2.86 -17.41
N GLN A 124 -5.54 2.88 -18.64
CA GLN A 124 -4.82 3.52 -19.76
C GLN A 124 -3.37 3.04 -19.86
N GLY A 125 -3.17 1.73 -19.71
CA GLY A 125 -1.86 1.12 -19.79
C GLY A 125 -0.97 1.27 -18.57
N GLN A 126 -1.45 1.87 -17.48
CA GLN A 126 -0.69 2.08 -16.26
C GLN A 126 -1.33 1.37 -15.08
N TRP A 127 -0.50 0.74 -14.26
CA TRP A 127 -0.96 0.14 -13.01
C TRP A 127 -1.28 1.22 -12.00
N LYS A 128 -2.42 1.08 -11.33
CA LYS A 128 -2.89 1.98 -10.28
C LYS A 128 -3.41 1.18 -9.10
N ILE A 129 -3.25 1.70 -7.89
CA ILE A 129 -3.88 1.11 -6.71
C ILE A 129 -5.40 1.26 -6.84
N HIS A 130 -6.11 0.14 -6.80
CA HIS A 130 -7.56 0.09 -6.92
C HIS A 130 -8.22 -0.11 -5.57
N ARG A 131 -7.70 -1.04 -4.78
CA ARG A 131 -8.16 -1.36 -3.43
C ARG A 131 -6.93 -1.57 -2.54
N TYR A 132 -7.02 -1.15 -1.30
CA TYR A 132 -5.94 -1.33 -0.36
C TYR A 132 -6.49 -1.58 1.04
N LEU A 133 -6.01 -2.64 1.66
CA LEU A 133 -6.39 -3.07 3.01
C LEU A 133 -5.13 -3.33 3.82
N PHE A 134 -5.07 -2.85 5.05
CA PHE A 134 -4.01 -3.26 5.96
C PHE A 134 -4.54 -3.57 7.36
N ALA A 135 -3.80 -4.40 8.06
CA ALA A 135 -4.07 -4.75 9.45
C ALA A 135 -2.76 -4.94 10.21
N SER A 136 -2.72 -4.48 11.44
CA SER A 136 -1.56 -4.66 12.32
C SER A 136 -1.33 -6.14 12.62
N THR A 137 -0.07 -6.53 12.68
CA THR A 137 0.34 -7.85 13.18
C THR A 137 0.68 -7.83 14.68
N ASN A 138 0.69 -6.64 15.29
CA ASN A 138 0.90 -6.52 16.72
C ASN A 138 -0.40 -6.83 17.47
N PRO A 139 -0.36 -7.66 18.51
CA PRO A 139 -1.56 -7.86 19.33
C PRO A 139 -1.98 -6.53 19.96
N PRO A 140 -3.30 -6.33 20.19
CA PRO A 140 -3.75 -5.17 20.93
C PRO A 140 -3.08 -5.11 22.30
N ALA A 141 -2.76 -3.91 22.77
CA ALA A 141 -2.27 -3.74 24.13
C ALA A 141 -3.32 -4.25 25.10
N THR A 142 -2.97 -5.22 25.93
CA THR A 142 -3.85 -5.67 27.01
C THR A 142 -3.90 -4.58 28.07
N ALA A 143 -5.10 -4.20 28.41
CA ALA A 143 -5.35 -3.21 29.46
C ALA A 143 -4.79 -3.69 30.81
#